data_e4df5de1594a72633697b2d12ff99f99
#
_entry.id   e4df5de1594a72633697b2d12ff99f99
#
_cell.length_a   1.000
_cell.length_b   1.000
_cell.length_c   1.000
_cell.angle_alpha   90.00
_cell.angle_beta   90.00
_cell.angle_gamma   90.00
#
_symmetry.space_group_name_H-M   'P 1'
#
loop_
_entity.id
_entity.type
_entity.pdbx_description
1 polymer ?
#
loop_
_entity_poly.entity_id
_entity_poly.type
_entity_poly.pdbx_seq_one_letter_code
_entity_poly.pdbx_strand_id
1 'polypeptide(L)' 'MLKETIREVMNAKGFTNALLAEKCGYNTPSGVSTKFERNTMNVDTLIKFLEAMDCELVIRSKTTDKSEWVLKND' A
#
# COMPACT_ATOMS: atom_id res chain seq x y z
N MET A 1 -2.33 12.62 -1.94
CA MET A 1 -1.23 11.91 -2.62
C MET A 1 -1.04 10.52 -2.03
N LEU A 2 -0.32 9.67 -2.74
CA LEU A 2 -0.17 8.26 -2.32
C LEU A 2 0.48 8.11 -0.94
N LYS A 3 1.54 8.87 -0.71
CA LYS A 3 2.31 8.80 0.55
C LYS A 3 1.42 9.05 1.77
N GLU A 4 0.62 10.08 1.71
CA GLU A 4 -0.26 10.44 2.82
C GLU A 4 -1.33 9.39 3.04
N THR A 5 -1.91 8.89 1.97
CA THR A 5 -2.95 7.86 2.05
C THR A 5 -2.40 6.58 2.66
N ILE A 6 -1.20 6.16 2.24
CA ILE A 6 -0.59 4.94 2.78
C ILE A 6 -0.24 5.14 4.26
N ARG A 7 0.21 6.32 4.66
CA ARG A 7 0.46 6.60 6.08
C ARG A 7 -0.80 6.51 6.92
N GLU A 8 -1.92 6.98 6.39
CA GLU A 8 -3.21 6.85 7.08
C GLU A 8 -3.58 5.39 7.26
N VAL A 9 -3.39 4.57 6.22
CA VAL A 9 -3.65 3.13 6.30
C VAL A 9 -2.76 2.49 7.36
N MET A 10 -1.46 2.81 7.35
CA MET A 10 -0.52 2.28 8.31
C MET A 10 -0.92 2.63 9.74
N ASN A 11 -1.31 3.88 9.98
CA ASN A 11 -1.75 4.30 11.30
C ASN A 11 -3.02 3.56 11.73
N ALA A 12 -3.97 3.43 10.82
CA ALA A 12 -5.23 2.74 11.11
C ALA A 12 -5.02 1.27 11.43
N LYS A 13 -4.01 0.65 10.80
CA LYS A 13 -3.70 -0.78 10.99
C LYS A 13 -2.62 -1.04 12.03
N GLY A 14 -2.07 0.02 12.63
CA GLY A 14 -1.03 -0.13 13.65
C GLY A 14 0.33 -0.53 13.09
N PHE A 15 0.63 -0.16 11.86
CA PHE A 15 1.90 -0.49 11.23
C PHE A 15 2.89 0.67 11.30
N THR A 16 4.16 0.31 11.54
CA THR A 16 5.29 1.23 11.39
C THR A 16 6.07 0.85 10.13
N ASN A 17 6.98 1.72 9.69
CA ASN A 17 7.86 1.39 8.56
C ASN A 17 8.65 0.11 8.84
N ALA A 18 9.11 -0.06 10.09
CA ALA A 18 9.88 -1.24 10.48
C ALA A 18 9.04 -2.52 10.33
N LEU A 19 7.80 -2.50 10.82
CA LEU A 19 6.93 -3.67 10.73
C LEU A 19 6.56 -3.99 9.29
N LEU A 20 6.26 -2.96 8.49
CA LEU A 20 5.91 -3.16 7.09
C LEU A 20 7.11 -3.72 6.31
N ALA A 21 8.31 -3.20 6.57
CA ALA A 21 9.53 -3.73 5.95
C ALA A 21 9.74 -5.20 6.29
N GLU A 22 9.55 -5.56 7.55
CA GLU A 22 9.67 -6.96 7.98
C GLU A 22 8.69 -7.87 7.25
N LYS A 23 7.44 -7.45 7.18
CA LYS A 23 6.39 -8.24 6.52
C LYS A 23 6.61 -8.37 5.02
N CYS A 24 7.22 -7.38 4.39
CA CYS A 24 7.46 -7.39 2.95
C CYS A 24 8.83 -7.93 2.57
N GLY A 25 9.67 -8.30 3.55
CA GLY A 25 10.97 -8.90 3.29
C GLY A 25 12.07 -7.91 3.00
N TYR A 26 11.92 -6.64 3.38
CA TYR A 26 13.00 -5.66 3.25
C TYR A 26 13.95 -5.76 4.45
N ASN A 27 15.23 -5.50 4.20
CA ASN A 27 16.23 -5.59 5.24
C ASN A 27 16.19 -4.43 6.24
N THR A 28 15.70 -3.26 5.81
CA THR A 28 15.66 -2.06 6.65
C THR A 28 14.36 -1.30 6.43
N PRO A 29 13.92 -0.50 7.43
CA PRO A 29 12.75 0.36 7.26
C PRO A 29 12.91 1.40 6.14
N SER A 30 14.15 1.80 5.84
CA SER A 30 14.40 2.78 4.78
C SER A 30 14.01 2.27 3.41
N GLY A 31 14.00 0.94 3.21
CA GLY A 31 13.53 0.35 1.95
C GLY A 31 12.08 0.72 1.67
N VAL A 32 11.24 0.78 2.70
CA VAL A 32 9.84 1.21 2.58
C VAL A 32 9.75 2.71 2.38
N SER A 33 10.43 3.48 3.23
CA SER A 33 10.39 4.94 3.18
C SER A 33 10.84 5.49 1.83
N THR A 34 11.90 4.94 1.26
CA THR A 34 12.44 5.40 -0.01
C THR A 34 11.41 5.25 -1.13
N LYS A 35 10.67 4.17 -1.14
CA LYS A 35 9.65 3.96 -2.17
C LYS A 35 8.54 5.00 -2.09
N PHE A 36 8.13 5.37 -0.90
CA PHE A 36 7.09 6.41 -0.72
C PHE A 36 7.64 7.80 -1.05
N GLU A 37 8.83 8.12 -0.57
CA GLU A 37 9.41 9.46 -0.74
C GLU A 37 9.68 9.79 -2.22
N ARG A 38 10.12 8.80 -2.99
CA ARG A 38 10.44 9.01 -4.41
C ARG A 38 9.23 8.89 -5.32
N ASN A 39 8.11 8.44 -4.79
CA ASN A 39 6.89 8.20 -5.56
C ASN A 39 7.15 7.33 -6.79
N THR A 40 8.05 6.34 -6.64
CA THR A 40 8.46 5.45 -7.72
C THR A 40 7.87 4.05 -7.59
N MET A 41 6.99 3.86 -6.64
CA MET A 41 6.37 2.57 -6.37
C MET A 41 5.47 2.16 -7.52
N ASN A 42 5.68 0.97 -8.08
CA ASN A 42 4.75 0.45 -9.07
C ASN A 42 3.55 -0.21 -8.41
N VAL A 43 2.55 -0.55 -9.23
CA VAL A 43 1.29 -1.09 -8.73
C VAL A 43 1.50 -2.42 -8.01
N ASP A 44 2.36 -3.29 -8.54
CA ASP A 44 2.62 -4.59 -7.92
C ASP A 44 3.19 -4.43 -6.51
N THR A 45 4.11 -3.48 -6.34
CA THR A 45 4.70 -3.19 -5.03
C THR A 45 3.67 -2.61 -4.08
N LEU A 46 2.83 -1.72 -4.58
CA LEU A 46 1.75 -1.13 -3.78
C LEU A 46 0.80 -2.21 -3.27
N ILE A 47 0.39 -3.12 -4.14
CA ILE A 47 -0.50 -4.22 -3.75
C ILE A 47 0.18 -5.09 -2.69
N LYS A 48 1.47 -5.37 -2.85
CA LYS A 48 2.23 -6.14 -1.87
C LYS A 48 2.21 -5.49 -0.49
N PHE A 49 2.42 -4.17 -0.43
CA PHE A 49 2.37 -3.45 0.84
C PHE A 49 0.97 -3.50 1.47
N LEU A 50 -0.06 -3.32 0.64
CA LEU A 50 -1.44 -3.35 1.13
C LEU A 50 -1.83 -4.72 1.63
N GLU A 51 -1.44 -5.78 0.93
CA GLU A 51 -1.70 -7.14 1.38
C GLU A 51 -1.00 -7.46 2.71
N ALA A 52 0.21 -6.94 2.89
CA ALA A 52 0.94 -7.11 4.15
C ALA A 52 0.18 -6.48 5.33
N MET A 53 -0.63 -5.46 5.07
CA MET A 53 -1.47 -4.79 6.06
C MET A 53 -2.90 -5.31 6.07
N ASP A 54 -3.15 -6.41 5.39
CA ASP A 54 -4.49 -7.02 5.27
C ASP A 54 -5.48 -6.05 4.62
N CYS A 55 -5.03 -5.35 3.58
CA CYS A 55 -5.81 -4.38 2.82
C CYS A 55 -5.84 -4.76 1.35
N GLU A 56 -6.75 -4.13 0.60
CA GLU A 56 -6.93 -4.34 -0.83
C GLU A 56 -6.77 -3.04 -1.58
N LEU A 57 -6.38 -3.13 -2.85
CA LEU A 57 -6.41 -1.99 -3.75
C LEU A 57 -7.66 -2.14 -4.62
N VAL A 58 -8.54 -1.14 -4.56
CA VAL A 58 -9.85 -1.19 -5.20
C VAL A 58 -9.98 -0.06 -6.21
N ILE A 59 -10.48 -0.39 -7.40
CA ILE A 59 -10.91 0.60 -8.38
C ILE A 59 -12.41 0.75 -8.23
N ARG A 60 -12.87 1.98 -7.99
CA ARG A 60 -14.30 2.25 -7.86
C ARG A 60 -14.75 3.20 -8.95
N SER A 61 -15.83 2.84 -9.63
CA SER A 61 -16.45 3.73 -10.60
C SER A 61 -17.08 4.91 -9.87
N LYS A 62 -16.89 6.12 -10.41
CA LYS A 62 -17.51 7.32 -9.86
C LYS A 62 -18.91 7.56 -10.41
N THR A 63 -19.33 6.74 -11.37
CA THR A 63 -20.68 6.86 -11.96
C THR A 63 -21.72 6.27 -11.03
N THR A 64 -22.98 6.36 -11.44
CA THR A 64 -24.10 5.94 -10.59
C THR A 64 -24.10 4.46 -10.27
N ASP A 65 -23.46 3.62 -11.10
CA ASP A 65 -23.41 2.18 -10.86
C ASP A 65 -22.53 1.79 -9.66
N LYS A 66 -21.55 2.63 -9.30
CA LYS A 66 -20.68 2.39 -8.16
C LYS A 66 -19.96 1.04 -8.19
N SER A 67 -19.71 0.50 -9.38
CA SER A 67 -19.00 -0.77 -9.53
C SER A 67 -17.60 -0.70 -8.96
N GLU A 68 -17.12 -1.82 -8.42
CA GLU A 68 -15.78 -1.92 -7.84
C GLU A 68 -15.07 -3.15 -8.35
N TRP A 69 -13.77 -3.02 -8.52
CA TRP A 69 -12.90 -4.14 -8.92
C TRP A 69 -11.68 -4.13 -7.99
N VAL A 70 -11.27 -5.32 -7.56
CA VAL A 70 -10.11 -5.47 -6.69
C VAL A 70 -8.90 -5.85 -7.53
N LEU A 71 -7.78 -5.12 -7.36
CA LEU A 71 -6.53 -5.47 -8.01
C LEU A 71 -5.74 -6.41 -7.11
N LYS A 72 -5.24 -7.49 -7.70
CA LYS A 72 -4.46 -8.50 -6.99
C LYS A 72 -3.20 -8.84 -7.76
N ASN A 73 -2.17 -9.24 -7.03
CA ASN A 73 -0.98 -9.87 -7.64
C ASN A 73 -1.30 -11.35 -7.85
N ASP A 74 -0.96 -11.84 -9.01
CA ASP A 74 -1.12 -13.26 -9.32
C ASP A 74 0.07 -14.09 -8.87
#